data_c619484d52cf922b052ccda09577951e
#
_entry.id   c619484d52cf922b052ccda09577951e
#
_cell.length_a   1.000
_cell.length_b   1.000
_cell.length_c   1.000
_cell.angle_alpha   90.00
_cell.angle_beta   90.00
_cell.angle_gamma   90.00
#
_symmetry.space_group_name_H-M   'P 1'
#
loop_
_entity.id
_entity.type
_entity.pdbx_description
1 polymer ?
#
loop_
_entity_poly.entity_id
_entity_poly.type
_entity_poly.pdbx_seq_one_letter_code
_entity_poly.pdbx_strand_id
1 'polypeptide(L)'
;MLKLRINPLVATDLKEIRDYIAEDNAEYAAKTIKEIYGKFENIQMFPGIGADLSKRVSFRTDYKYAVWENYVIIYKVGDEYIEIYRVVNRYRDITKIFDLGE
;
A
#
# COMPACT_ATOMS: atom_id res chain seq x y z
N MET A 1 3.25 7.81 19.04
CA MET A 1 3.12 7.44 17.62
C MET A 1 3.14 5.93 17.47
N LEU A 2 2.24 5.39 16.68
CA LEU A 2 2.21 3.96 16.41
C LEU A 2 3.46 3.53 15.64
N LYS A 3 3.90 2.30 15.86
CA LYS A 3 5.04 1.74 15.13
C LYS A 3 4.60 1.31 13.72
N LEU A 4 5.52 1.40 12.78
CA LEU A 4 5.25 1.00 11.41
C LEU A 4 5.69 -0.45 11.21
N ARG A 5 4.79 -1.28 10.71
CA ARG A 5 5.08 -2.67 10.34
C ARG A 5 4.77 -2.83 8.86
N ILE A 6 5.72 -3.38 8.12
CA ILE A 6 5.55 -3.58 6.68
C ILE A 6 5.45 -5.07 6.42
N ASN A 7 4.32 -5.49 5.86
CA ASN A 7 4.11 -6.89 5.51
C ASN A 7 5.14 -7.31 4.46
N PRO A 8 5.73 -8.51 4.57
CA PRO A 8 6.71 -8.99 3.59
C PRO A 8 6.22 -8.97 2.14
N LEU A 9 4.91 -9.11 1.91
CA LEU A 9 4.35 -9.03 0.56
C LEU A 9 4.60 -7.68 -0.10
N VAL A 10 4.77 -6.63 0.69
CA VAL A 10 5.04 -5.28 0.18
C VAL A 10 6.40 -5.23 -0.53
N ALA A 11 7.40 -5.98 -0.02
CA ALA A 11 8.71 -6.04 -0.68
C ALA A 11 8.59 -6.58 -2.10
N THR A 12 7.76 -7.61 -2.30
CA THR A 12 7.47 -8.16 -3.63
C THR A 12 6.73 -7.15 -4.49
N ASP A 13 5.72 -6.48 -3.92
CA ASP A 13 4.96 -5.45 -4.63
C ASP A 13 5.89 -4.34 -5.13
N LEU A 14 6.76 -3.84 -4.26
CA LEU A 14 7.66 -2.74 -4.60
C LEU A 14 8.71 -3.16 -5.63
N LYS A 15 9.18 -4.40 -5.55
CA LYS A 15 10.11 -4.91 -6.54
C LYS A 15 9.48 -4.96 -7.93
N GLU A 16 8.24 -5.44 -8.02
CA GLU A 16 7.51 -5.48 -9.29
C GLU A 16 7.29 -4.08 -9.85
N ILE A 17 6.91 -3.12 -9.01
CA ILE A 17 6.71 -1.73 -9.41
C ILE A 17 8.03 -1.15 -9.93
N ARG A 18 9.11 -1.34 -9.18
CA ARG A 18 10.43 -0.84 -9.56
C ARG A 18 10.91 -1.42 -10.89
N ASP A 19 10.79 -2.74 -11.03
CA ASP A 19 11.27 -3.43 -12.23
C ASP A 19 10.48 -2.98 -13.46
N TYR A 20 9.17 -2.80 -13.33
CA TYR A 20 8.31 -2.34 -14.41
C TYR A 20 8.72 -0.93 -14.87
N ILE A 21 8.90 -0.01 -13.92
CA ILE A 21 9.26 1.38 -14.26
C ILE A 21 10.68 1.44 -14.80
N ALA A 22 11.59 0.63 -14.26
CA ALA A 22 13.00 0.64 -14.64
C ALA A 22 13.24 0.20 -16.08
N GLU A 23 12.29 -0.51 -16.69
CA GLU A 23 12.37 -0.86 -18.12
C GLU A 23 12.50 0.40 -18.98
N ASP A 24 11.86 1.50 -18.57
CA ASP A 24 11.91 2.76 -19.28
C ASP A 24 12.86 3.77 -18.65
N ASN A 25 12.94 3.80 -17.30
CA ASN A 25 13.71 4.82 -16.60
C ASN A 25 14.08 4.36 -15.19
N ALA A 26 15.33 3.96 -15.02
CA ALA A 26 15.83 3.46 -13.74
C ALA A 26 15.84 4.53 -12.64
N GLU A 27 16.12 5.79 -12.98
CA GLU A 27 16.14 6.88 -12.01
C GLU A 27 14.74 7.15 -11.50
N TYR A 28 13.76 7.15 -12.39
CA TYR A 28 12.37 7.37 -12.01
C TYR A 28 11.84 6.21 -11.16
N ALA A 29 12.28 4.99 -11.44
CA ALA A 29 11.93 3.83 -10.63
C ALA A 29 12.40 4.01 -9.18
N ALA A 30 13.67 4.38 -9.00
CA ALA A 30 14.23 4.60 -7.66
C ALA A 30 13.50 5.73 -6.92
N LYS A 31 13.21 6.81 -7.62
CA LYS A 31 12.47 7.94 -7.06
C LYS A 31 11.06 7.53 -6.61
N THR A 32 10.37 6.75 -7.45
CA THR A 32 9.02 6.28 -7.13
C THR A 32 9.00 5.44 -5.85
N ILE A 33 9.94 4.51 -5.72
CA ILE A 33 10.02 3.67 -4.52
C ILE A 33 10.29 4.52 -3.28
N LYS A 34 11.18 5.50 -3.38
CA LYS A 34 11.49 6.40 -2.27
C LYS A 34 10.24 7.19 -1.86
N GLU A 35 9.46 7.67 -2.82
CA GLU A 35 8.24 8.42 -2.54
C GLU A 35 7.17 7.54 -1.90
N ILE A 36 7.08 6.27 -2.30
CA ILE A 36 6.14 5.33 -1.68
C ILE A 36 6.48 5.12 -0.20
N TYR A 37 7.77 4.95 0.14
CA TYR A 37 8.18 4.86 1.54
C TYR A 37 7.85 6.13 2.31
N GLY A 38 7.96 7.29 1.67
CA GLY A 38 7.53 8.56 2.27
C GLY A 38 6.05 8.57 2.59
N LYS A 39 5.24 7.92 1.75
CA LYS A 39 3.81 7.79 2.01
C LYS A 39 3.53 6.86 3.20
N PHE A 40 4.33 5.82 3.39
CA PHE A 40 4.20 4.97 4.58
C PHE A 40 4.42 5.80 5.86
N GLU A 41 5.41 6.68 5.86
CA GLU A 41 5.68 7.57 6.99
C GLU A 41 4.53 8.55 7.21
N ASN A 42 3.93 9.07 6.15
CA ASN A 42 2.74 9.93 6.25
C ASN A 42 1.57 9.19 6.89
N ILE A 43 1.35 7.95 6.50
CA ILE A 43 0.29 7.12 7.08
C ILE A 43 0.56 6.87 8.57
N GLN A 44 1.81 6.66 8.92
CA GLN A 44 2.21 6.49 10.32
C GLN A 44 1.90 7.74 11.14
N MET A 45 2.17 8.91 10.60
CA MET A 45 1.91 10.19 11.28
C MET A 45 0.42 10.52 11.33
N PHE A 46 -0.32 10.20 10.29
CA PHE A 46 -1.75 10.52 10.15
C PHE A 46 -2.53 9.28 9.73
N PRO A 47 -2.75 8.34 10.67
CA PRO A 47 -3.39 7.05 10.32
C PRO A 47 -4.77 7.16 9.70
N GLY A 48 -5.49 8.24 9.95
CA GLY A 48 -6.82 8.45 9.39
C GLY A 48 -6.85 9.03 7.99
N ILE A 49 -5.68 9.23 7.36
CA ILE A 49 -5.61 9.86 6.04
C ILE A 49 -6.28 9.05 4.94
N GLY A 50 -6.29 7.72 5.07
CA GLY A 50 -6.91 6.85 4.10
C GLY A 50 -8.41 6.68 4.32
N ALA A 51 -9.07 6.09 3.34
CA ALA A 51 -10.50 5.77 3.40
C ALA A 51 -10.71 4.32 3.80
N ASP A 52 -11.92 4.00 4.26
CA ASP A 52 -12.27 2.63 4.65
C ASP A 52 -12.39 1.75 3.40
N LEU A 53 -11.66 0.65 3.40
CA LEU A 53 -11.69 -0.28 2.27
C LEU A 53 -13.04 -0.96 2.13
N SER A 54 -13.78 -1.14 3.22
CA SER A 54 -15.11 -1.75 3.20
C SER A 54 -16.10 -1.01 2.28
N LYS A 55 -15.82 0.24 1.94
CA LYS A 55 -16.64 1.02 1.00
C LYS A 55 -16.34 0.68 -0.46
N ARG A 56 -15.24 -0.01 -0.73
CA ARG A 56 -14.80 -0.35 -2.08
C ARG A 56 -14.93 -1.83 -2.41
N VAL A 57 -15.12 -2.68 -1.40
CA VAL A 57 -15.26 -4.12 -1.56
C VAL A 57 -16.61 -4.58 -1.03
N SER A 58 -17.02 -5.79 -1.39
CA SER A 58 -18.34 -6.31 -1.02
C SER A 58 -18.38 -6.97 0.36
N PHE A 59 -17.25 -7.05 1.05
CA PHE A 59 -17.14 -7.65 2.36
C PHE A 59 -16.71 -6.62 3.40
N ARG A 60 -16.99 -6.91 4.68
CA ARG A 60 -16.57 -6.03 5.77
C ARG A 60 -15.09 -6.26 6.07
N THR A 61 -14.36 -5.16 6.26
CA THR A 61 -12.93 -5.23 6.58
C THR A 61 -12.52 -3.99 7.38
N ASP A 62 -11.50 -4.15 8.23
CA ASP A 62 -10.92 -3.06 9.00
C ASP A 62 -9.77 -2.37 8.25
N TYR A 63 -9.44 -2.85 7.05
CA TYR A 63 -8.37 -2.25 6.26
C TYR A 63 -8.81 -0.89 5.72
N LYS A 64 -7.80 -0.02 5.55
CA LYS A 64 -7.94 1.29 4.91
C LYS A 64 -7.10 1.30 3.64
N TYR A 65 -7.35 2.28 2.79
CA TYR A 65 -6.53 2.47 1.60
C TYR A 65 -6.24 3.95 1.40
N ALA A 66 -5.05 4.23 0.85
CA ALA A 66 -4.66 5.56 0.44
C ALA A 66 -4.19 5.50 -1.00
N VAL A 67 -4.66 6.42 -1.83
CA VAL A 67 -4.28 6.47 -3.25
C VAL A 67 -3.16 7.48 -3.41
N TRP A 68 -2.09 7.06 -4.11
CA TRP A 68 -1.01 7.94 -4.51
C TRP A 68 -0.59 7.60 -5.93
N GLU A 69 -0.74 8.56 -6.85
CA GLU A 69 -0.47 8.35 -8.28
C GLU A 69 -1.27 7.15 -8.80
N ASN A 70 -0.60 6.20 -9.41
CA ASN A 70 -1.24 5.00 -9.96
C ASN A 70 -1.33 3.84 -8.96
N TYR A 71 -1.05 4.11 -7.67
CA TYR A 71 -0.92 3.06 -6.67
C TYR A 71 -1.91 3.25 -5.53
N VAL A 72 -2.30 2.12 -4.95
CA VAL A 72 -3.14 2.08 -3.75
C VAL A 72 -2.33 1.39 -2.66
N ILE A 73 -2.22 2.07 -1.53
CA ILE A 73 -1.54 1.52 -0.35
C ILE A 73 -2.63 1.02 0.59
N ILE A 74 -2.64 -0.29 0.83
CA ILE A 74 -3.62 -0.92 1.72
C ILE A 74 -2.97 -1.12 3.07
N TYR A 75 -3.60 -0.63 4.12
CA TYR A 75 -3.03 -0.68 5.47
C TYR A 75 -4.10 -0.90 6.52
N LYS A 76 -3.66 -1.25 7.72
CA LYS A 76 -4.53 -1.46 8.86
C LYS A 76 -3.96 -0.75 10.08
N VAL A 77 -4.84 -0.09 10.85
CA VAL A 77 -4.44 0.60 12.07
C VAL A 77 -4.76 -0.29 13.25
N GLY A 78 -3.73 -0.66 14.01
CA GLY A 78 -3.89 -1.43 15.24
C GLY A 78 -3.61 -0.56 16.45
N ASP A 79 -3.54 -1.18 17.63
CA ASP A 79 -3.32 -0.47 18.90
C ASP A 79 -1.86 0.00 19.04
N GLU A 80 -0.92 -0.79 18.56
CA GLU A 80 0.52 -0.49 18.67
C GLU A 80 1.19 -0.27 17.34
N TYR A 81 0.63 -0.81 16.27
CA TYR A 81 1.22 -0.82 14.94
C TYR A 81 0.26 -0.32 13.89
N ILE A 82 0.84 0.30 12.87
CA ILE A 82 0.18 0.45 11.57
C ILE A 82 0.84 -0.56 10.66
N GLU A 83 0.06 -1.46 10.09
CA GLU A 83 0.59 -2.44 9.15
C GLU A 83 0.32 -2.01 7.72
N ILE A 84 1.38 -1.82 6.94
CA ILE A 84 1.26 -1.67 5.49
C ILE A 84 1.12 -3.09 4.95
N TYR A 85 -0.02 -3.37 4.33
CA TYR A 85 -0.36 -4.73 3.89
C TYR A 85 0.03 -4.99 2.44
N ARG A 86 -0.36 -4.10 1.52
CA ARG A 86 -0.06 -4.24 0.10
C ARG A 86 0.09 -2.88 -0.56
N VAL A 87 0.87 -2.84 -1.64
CA VAL A 87 0.92 -1.70 -2.55
C VAL A 87 0.61 -2.24 -3.93
N VAL A 88 -0.49 -1.80 -4.51
CA VAL A 88 -0.97 -2.35 -5.78
C VAL A 88 -1.35 -1.25 -6.75
N ASN A 89 -1.43 -1.58 -8.04
CA ASN A 89 -1.88 -0.64 -9.05
C ASN A 89 -3.37 -0.35 -8.81
N ARG A 90 -3.77 0.93 -8.88
CA ARG A 90 -5.14 1.36 -8.58
C ARG A 90 -6.19 0.78 -9.53
N TYR A 91 -5.77 0.32 -10.69
CA TYR A 91 -6.68 -0.27 -11.69
C TYR A 91 -6.82 -1.79 -11.54
N ARG A 92 -6.10 -2.38 -10.58
CA ARG A 92 -6.17 -3.80 -10.29
C ARG A 92 -7.41 -4.08 -9.43
N ASP A 93 -8.00 -5.27 -9.61
CA ASP A 93 -9.11 -5.69 -8.76
C ASP A 93 -8.62 -5.99 -7.35
N ILE A 94 -8.92 -5.09 -6.43
CA ILE A 94 -8.48 -5.17 -5.05
C ILE A 94 -9.08 -6.39 -4.34
N THR A 95 -10.29 -6.77 -4.71
CA THR A 95 -10.97 -7.92 -4.11
C THR A 95 -10.16 -9.20 -4.27
N LYS A 96 -9.54 -9.40 -5.43
CA LYS A 96 -8.74 -10.60 -5.70
C LYS A 96 -7.52 -10.72 -4.78
N ILE A 97 -7.01 -9.62 -4.27
CA ILE A 97 -5.84 -9.63 -3.38
C ILE A 97 -6.19 -10.33 -2.07
N PHE A 98 -7.39 -10.09 -1.56
CA PHE A 98 -7.85 -10.72 -0.33
C PHE A 98 -8.29 -12.16 -0.55
N ASP A 99 -8.89 -12.47 -1.70
CA ASP A 99 -9.27 -13.83 -2.03
C ASP A 99 -8.05 -14.76 -2.08
N LEU A 100 -6.93 -14.25 -2.60
CA LEU A 100 -5.68 -15.01 -2.67
C LEU A 100 -5.02 -15.19 -1.30
N GLY A 101 -5.40 -14.41 -0.31
CA GLY A 101 -4.86 -14.48 1.04
C GLY A 101 -5.55 -15.49 1.93
N GLU A 102 -6.60 -16.11 1.45
CA GLU A 102 -7.35 -17.09 2.22
C GLU A 102 -6.79 -18.49 2.09
#